data_1ebbb28fdbe12349359e11219edb91ca
#
_entry.id   1ebbb28fdbe12349359e11219edb91ca
#
_cell.length_a   1.000
_cell.length_b   1.000
_cell.length_c   1.000
_cell.angle_alpha   90.00
_cell.angle_beta   90.00
_cell.angle_gamma   90.00
#
_symmetry.space_group_name_H-M   'P 1'
#
loop_
_entity.id
_entity.type
_entity.pdbx_description
1 polymer ?
#
loop_
_entity_poly.entity_id
_entity_poly.type
_entity_poly.pdbx_seq_one_letter_code
_entity_poly.pdbx_strand_id
1 'polypeptide(L)'
;MEIVQEIDVSELHHKAIEALRNQAFPDSQVSRSYFKQLPHMRALHFQGEQLVGYLGLDYRVVSVGGEIHKVLGVIDFCVDERYRGQGIGSFMLSELSAFAETKDVDFIILISELHDFYSTNGFYQVQCMQSWLRLH
;
A
#
# COMPACT_ATOMS: atom_id res chain seq x y z
N MET A 1 10.61 1.84 -6.81
CA MET A 1 9.30 1.15 -6.67
C MET A 1 8.60 1.19 -8.01
N GLU A 2 8.00 0.08 -8.38
CA GLU A 2 7.29 -0.07 -9.65
C GLU A 2 5.79 -0.20 -9.38
N ILE A 3 4.96 0.59 -10.06
CA ILE A 3 3.50 0.51 -9.93
C ILE A 3 2.95 -0.13 -11.20
N VAL A 4 2.27 -1.27 -11.04
CA VAL A 4 1.79 -2.11 -12.13
C VAL A 4 0.27 -2.23 -12.04
N GLN A 5 -0.41 -2.10 -13.18
CA GLN A 5 -1.84 -2.36 -13.26
C GLN A 5 -2.11 -3.84 -12.97
N GLU A 6 -3.24 -4.13 -12.31
CA GLU A 6 -3.56 -5.51 -11.92
C GLU A 6 -3.50 -6.49 -13.10
N ILE A 7 -4.03 -6.11 -14.24
CA ILE A 7 -4.07 -6.99 -15.40
C ILE A 7 -2.69 -7.25 -16.03
N ASP A 8 -1.69 -6.47 -15.65
CA ASP A 8 -0.32 -6.59 -16.17
C ASP A 8 0.62 -7.32 -15.20
N VAL A 9 0.13 -7.72 -14.03
CA VAL A 9 0.95 -8.44 -13.04
C VAL A 9 1.20 -9.86 -13.54
N SER A 10 2.49 -10.24 -13.62
CA SER A 10 2.87 -11.58 -14.07
C SER A 10 2.57 -12.66 -13.01
N GLU A 11 2.45 -13.90 -13.45
CA GLU A 11 2.26 -15.04 -12.55
C GLU A 11 3.41 -15.14 -11.54
N LEU A 12 4.63 -14.89 -11.98
CA LEU A 12 5.81 -14.88 -11.12
C LEU A 12 5.68 -13.82 -10.02
N HIS A 13 5.22 -12.62 -10.37
CA HIS A 13 5.03 -11.54 -9.41
C HIS A 13 3.85 -11.82 -8.47
N HIS A 14 2.77 -12.42 -8.95
CA HIS A 14 1.67 -12.84 -8.08
C HIS A 14 2.16 -13.81 -7.00
N LYS A 15 3.02 -14.76 -7.35
CA LYS A 15 3.57 -15.71 -6.37
C LYS A 15 4.50 -15.04 -5.38
N ALA A 16 5.31 -14.10 -5.83
CA ALA A 16 6.18 -13.32 -4.93
C ALA A 16 5.38 -12.47 -3.95
N ILE A 17 4.31 -11.84 -4.41
CA ILE A 17 3.40 -11.06 -3.57
C ILE A 17 2.71 -11.97 -2.54
N GLU A 18 2.18 -13.11 -2.97
CA GLU A 18 1.55 -14.09 -2.07
C GLU A 18 2.50 -14.49 -0.94
N ALA A 19 3.73 -14.83 -1.26
CA ALA A 19 4.72 -15.22 -0.27
C ALA A 19 5.03 -14.09 0.71
N LEU A 20 5.25 -12.88 0.21
CA LEU A 20 5.60 -11.74 1.05
C LEU A 20 4.44 -11.31 1.94
N ARG A 21 3.22 -11.18 1.39
CA ARG A 21 2.07 -10.77 2.20
C ARG A 21 1.73 -11.80 3.27
N ASN A 22 1.81 -13.09 2.95
CA ASN A 22 1.52 -14.16 3.90
C ASN A 22 2.56 -14.23 5.03
N GLN A 23 3.81 -13.89 4.75
CA GLN A 23 4.85 -13.74 5.77
C GLN A 23 4.51 -12.58 6.71
N ALA A 24 4.12 -11.46 6.16
CA ALA A 24 3.84 -10.24 6.92
C ALA A 24 2.53 -10.31 7.71
N PHE A 25 1.56 -11.07 7.23
CA PHE A 25 0.22 -11.18 7.83
C PHE A 25 -0.10 -12.65 8.14
N PRO A 26 0.57 -13.25 9.14
CA PRO A 26 0.43 -14.68 9.42
C PRO A 26 -0.98 -15.11 9.85
N ASP A 27 -1.78 -14.19 10.39
CA ASP A 27 -3.16 -14.47 10.80
C ASP A 27 -4.16 -14.35 9.65
N SER A 28 -3.71 -13.93 8.48
CA SER A 28 -4.55 -13.67 7.30
C SER A 28 -3.96 -14.29 6.05
N GLN A 29 -3.36 -15.48 6.17
CA GLN A 29 -2.76 -16.17 5.04
C GLN A 29 -3.81 -16.66 4.05
N VAL A 30 -3.51 -16.52 2.77
CA VAL A 30 -4.37 -16.97 1.68
C VAL A 30 -3.51 -17.59 0.57
N SER A 31 -4.13 -18.42 -0.26
CA SER A 31 -3.43 -19.08 -1.38
C SER A 31 -3.54 -18.24 -2.66
N ARG A 32 -3.33 -16.94 -2.53
CA ARG A 32 -3.38 -15.97 -3.64
C ARG A 32 -2.66 -14.69 -3.24
N SER A 33 -2.53 -13.73 -4.15
CA SER A 33 -1.79 -12.49 -3.92
C SER A 33 -2.65 -11.35 -3.36
N TYR A 34 -3.87 -11.62 -2.91
CA TYR A 34 -4.75 -10.63 -2.29
C TYR A 34 -5.61 -11.32 -1.23
N PHE A 35 -6.04 -10.56 -0.20
CA PHE A 35 -6.78 -11.16 0.92
C PHE A 35 -8.27 -11.26 0.63
N LYS A 36 -8.95 -10.13 0.46
CA LYS A 36 -10.40 -10.09 0.27
C LYS A 36 -10.82 -9.64 -1.12
N GLN A 37 -10.08 -8.72 -1.69
CA GLN A 37 -10.45 -8.02 -2.90
C GLN A 37 -9.23 -7.80 -3.77
N LEU A 38 -9.41 -7.95 -5.06
CA LEU A 38 -8.38 -7.71 -6.05
C LEU A 38 -8.10 -6.19 -6.13
N PRO A 39 -6.87 -5.73 -5.88
CA PRO A 39 -6.54 -4.32 -6.03
C PRO A 39 -6.60 -3.87 -7.50
N HIS A 40 -6.66 -2.57 -7.71
CA HIS A 40 -6.57 -2.02 -9.07
C HIS A 40 -5.12 -1.99 -9.57
N MET A 41 -4.18 -1.74 -8.67
CA MET A 41 -2.75 -1.65 -8.99
C MET A 41 -1.94 -2.29 -7.87
N ARG A 42 -0.71 -2.70 -8.20
CA ARG A 42 0.24 -3.24 -7.24
C ARG A 42 1.53 -2.42 -7.29
N ALA A 43 2.05 -2.06 -6.13
CA ALA A 43 3.36 -1.41 -6.02
C ALA A 43 4.37 -2.41 -5.51
N LEU A 44 5.43 -2.60 -6.27
CA LEU A 44 6.44 -3.62 -6.04
C LEU A 44 7.80 -2.96 -5.86
N HIS A 45 8.51 -3.33 -4.81
CA HIS A 45 9.86 -2.86 -4.58
C HIS A 45 10.82 -4.04 -4.49
N PHE A 46 11.79 -4.07 -5.40
CA PHE A 46 12.76 -5.15 -5.51
C PHE A 46 14.14 -4.71 -5.05
N GLN A 47 14.90 -5.64 -4.48
CA GLN A 47 16.35 -5.56 -4.39
C GLN A 47 16.92 -6.72 -5.21
N GLY A 48 17.55 -6.40 -6.33
CA GLY A 48 17.88 -7.41 -7.32
C GLY A 48 16.61 -8.06 -7.86
N GLU A 49 16.51 -9.36 -7.75
CA GLU A 49 15.32 -10.11 -8.17
C GLU A 49 14.37 -10.43 -7.01
N GLN A 50 14.73 -10.04 -5.79
CA GLN A 50 13.93 -10.31 -4.59
C GLN A 50 12.90 -9.22 -4.36
N LEU A 51 11.64 -9.58 -4.28
CA LEU A 51 10.57 -8.66 -3.86
C LEU A 51 10.69 -8.46 -2.35
N VAL A 52 11.01 -7.23 -1.93
CA VAL A 52 11.25 -6.91 -0.51
C VAL A 52 10.22 -5.98 0.07
N GLY A 53 9.44 -5.29 -0.75
CA GLY A 53 8.35 -4.41 -0.30
C GLY A 53 7.17 -4.47 -1.26
N TYR A 54 5.97 -4.33 -0.71
CA TYR A 54 4.75 -4.43 -1.48
C TYR A 54 3.64 -3.60 -0.86
N LEU A 55 2.78 -3.04 -1.71
CA LEU A 55 1.46 -2.56 -1.30
C LEU A 55 0.48 -2.68 -2.48
N GLY A 56 -0.77 -2.96 -2.16
CA GLY A 56 -1.85 -2.92 -3.13
C GLY A 56 -2.52 -1.55 -3.11
N LEU A 57 -3.09 -1.15 -4.23
CA LEU A 57 -3.74 0.15 -4.38
C LEU A 57 -5.15 0.00 -4.93
N ASP A 58 -6.10 0.59 -4.22
CA ASP A 58 -7.47 0.78 -4.70
C ASP A 58 -7.68 2.25 -5.04
N TYR A 59 -8.18 2.50 -6.24
CA TYR A 59 -8.58 3.86 -6.63
C TYR A 59 -10.11 3.96 -6.53
N ARG A 60 -10.58 4.81 -5.61
CA ARG A 60 -12.00 4.87 -5.27
C ARG A 60 -12.49 6.30 -5.11
N VAL A 61 -13.81 6.44 -5.23
CA VAL A 61 -14.52 7.66 -4.88
C VAL A 61 -15.17 7.47 -3.51
N VAL A 62 -14.95 8.43 -2.62
CA VAL A 62 -15.56 8.42 -1.27
C VAL A 62 -16.24 9.76 -1.02
N SER A 63 -17.27 9.75 -0.17
CA SER A 63 -17.94 10.97 0.27
C SER A 63 -17.47 11.29 1.69
N VAL A 64 -16.96 12.51 1.88
CA VAL A 64 -16.50 13.00 3.18
C VAL A 64 -17.15 14.36 3.43
N GLY A 65 -17.95 14.46 4.50
CA GLY A 65 -18.63 15.71 4.83
C GLY A 65 -19.54 16.25 3.73
N GLY A 66 -20.11 15.37 2.91
CA GLY A 66 -20.97 15.76 1.78
C GLY A 66 -20.21 16.07 0.50
N GLU A 67 -18.88 16.05 0.52
CA GLU A 67 -18.03 16.25 -0.65
C GLU A 67 -17.52 14.94 -1.19
N ILE A 68 -17.39 14.85 -2.52
CA ILE A 68 -16.87 13.67 -3.20
C ILE A 68 -15.37 13.85 -3.44
N HIS A 69 -14.59 12.84 -3.01
CA HIS A 69 -13.15 12.82 -3.18
C HIS A 69 -12.69 11.54 -3.85
N LYS A 70 -11.59 11.63 -4.59
CA LYS A 70 -10.91 10.48 -5.18
C LYS A 70 -9.73 10.10 -4.32
N VAL A 71 -9.67 8.85 -3.92
CA VAL A 71 -8.67 8.36 -2.96
C VAL A 71 -7.93 7.15 -3.49
N LEU A 72 -6.67 7.00 -3.05
CA LEU A 72 -5.93 5.76 -3.16
C LEU A 72 -5.95 5.06 -1.81
N GLY A 73 -6.58 3.91 -1.76
CA GLY A 73 -6.55 3.04 -0.58
C GLY A 73 -5.33 2.13 -0.62
N VAL A 74 -4.55 2.11 0.44
CA VAL A 74 -3.38 1.24 0.57
C VAL A 74 -3.78 -0.04 1.27
N ILE A 75 -3.47 -1.17 0.65
CA ILE A 75 -3.84 -2.51 1.13
C ILE A 75 -2.58 -3.37 1.23
N ASP A 76 -2.51 -4.16 2.31
CA ASP A 76 -1.44 -5.17 2.50
C ASP A 76 -0.03 -4.58 2.38
N PHE A 77 0.18 -3.37 2.87
CA PHE A 77 1.51 -2.75 2.87
C PHE A 77 2.45 -3.53 3.78
N CYS A 78 3.54 -4.02 3.23
CA CYS A 78 4.49 -4.82 3.98
C CYS A 78 5.91 -4.74 3.41
N VAL A 79 6.88 -4.99 4.30
CA VAL A 79 8.30 -5.11 3.96
C VAL A 79 8.78 -6.45 4.50
N ASP A 80 9.56 -7.17 3.70
CA ASP A 80 10.16 -8.45 4.11
C ASP A 80 10.93 -8.25 5.42
N GLU A 81 10.68 -9.12 6.40
CA GLU A 81 11.26 -8.97 7.74
C GLU A 81 12.79 -8.93 7.74
N ARG A 82 13.43 -9.59 6.76
CA ARG A 82 14.89 -9.57 6.60
C ARG A 82 15.44 -8.23 6.15
N TYR A 83 14.58 -7.34 5.64
CA TYR A 83 14.94 -6.05 5.06
C TYR A 83 14.37 -4.88 5.85
N ARG A 84 13.71 -5.12 6.99
CA ARG A 84 13.18 -4.06 7.85
C ARG A 84 14.30 -3.28 8.51
N GLY A 85 13.99 -2.03 8.88
CA GLY A 85 14.97 -1.15 9.52
C GLY A 85 15.92 -0.48 8.55
N GLN A 86 15.69 -0.58 7.25
CA GLN A 86 16.55 0.01 6.20
C GLN A 86 15.86 1.17 5.47
N GLY A 87 14.70 1.61 5.94
CA GLY A 87 13.98 2.73 5.33
C GLY A 87 13.16 2.39 4.09
N ILE A 88 12.98 1.11 3.77
CA ILE A 88 12.25 0.69 2.57
C ILE A 88 10.78 1.12 2.63
N GLY A 89 10.13 0.94 3.78
CA GLY A 89 8.74 1.34 3.95
C GLY A 89 8.54 2.83 3.75
N SER A 90 9.40 3.66 4.34
CA SER A 90 9.35 5.11 4.18
C SER A 90 9.64 5.52 2.75
N PHE A 91 10.59 4.86 2.08
CA PHE A 91 10.87 5.10 0.66
C PHE A 91 9.65 4.80 -0.20
N MET A 92 8.97 3.68 0.03
CA MET A 92 7.78 3.30 -0.72
C MET A 92 6.64 4.31 -0.55
N LEU A 93 6.42 4.79 0.68
CA LEU A 93 5.39 5.80 0.94
C LEU A 93 5.73 7.13 0.27
N SER A 94 7.00 7.51 0.23
CA SER A 94 7.46 8.71 -0.47
C SER A 94 7.21 8.60 -1.98
N GLU A 95 7.53 7.44 -2.57
CA GLU A 95 7.28 7.17 -3.98
C GLU A 95 5.80 7.15 -4.30
N LEU A 96 4.98 6.59 -3.41
CA LEU A 96 3.53 6.59 -3.56
C LEU A 96 2.98 8.02 -3.55
N SER A 97 3.46 8.86 -2.65
CA SER A 97 3.05 10.27 -2.58
C SER A 97 3.41 11.01 -3.88
N ALA A 98 4.61 10.80 -4.39
CA ALA A 98 5.04 11.40 -5.64
C ALA A 98 4.17 10.95 -6.82
N PHE A 99 3.84 9.65 -6.86
CA PHE A 99 2.93 9.10 -7.86
C PHE A 99 1.56 9.77 -7.77
N ALA A 100 0.98 9.85 -6.59
CA ALA A 100 -0.36 10.41 -6.39
C ALA A 100 -0.44 11.90 -6.75
N GLU A 101 0.63 12.66 -6.51
CA GLU A 101 0.70 14.09 -6.86
C GLU A 101 0.56 14.35 -8.36
N THR A 102 0.93 13.38 -9.19
CA THR A 102 0.81 13.49 -10.65
C THR A 102 -0.53 12.99 -11.19
N LYS A 103 -1.42 12.52 -10.31
CA LYS A 103 -2.70 11.90 -10.66
C LYS A 103 -3.86 12.64 -10.04
N ASP A 104 -5.06 12.30 -10.48
CA ASP A 104 -6.31 12.85 -9.96
C ASP A 104 -6.68 12.13 -8.65
N VAL A 105 -5.94 12.43 -7.60
CA VAL A 105 -6.06 11.82 -6.27
C VAL A 105 -6.05 12.92 -5.22
N ASP A 106 -7.09 12.97 -4.39
CA ASP A 106 -7.19 13.94 -3.31
C ASP A 106 -6.47 13.46 -2.05
N PHE A 107 -6.62 12.18 -1.72
CA PHE A 107 -6.07 11.61 -0.48
C PHE A 107 -5.50 10.21 -0.70
N ILE A 108 -4.52 9.86 0.12
CA ILE A 108 -4.11 8.46 0.33
C ILE A 108 -4.66 8.04 1.68
N ILE A 109 -5.35 6.90 1.73
CA ILE A 109 -5.98 6.37 2.94
C ILE A 109 -5.43 4.97 3.22
N LEU A 110 -5.14 4.70 4.49
CA LEU A 110 -4.78 3.36 4.95
C LEU A 110 -5.32 3.12 6.35
N ILE A 111 -5.40 1.86 6.73
CA ILE A 111 -5.82 1.45 8.08
C ILE A 111 -4.61 0.76 8.73
N SER A 112 -4.18 1.26 9.89
CA SER A 112 -3.03 0.71 10.59
C SER A 112 -3.00 1.14 12.05
N GLU A 113 -2.30 0.35 12.87
CA GLU A 113 -2.00 0.69 14.26
C GLU A 113 -0.56 1.22 14.43
N LEU A 114 0.22 1.33 13.36
CA LEU A 114 1.60 1.81 13.39
C LEU A 114 1.65 3.34 13.36
N HIS A 115 1.16 3.97 14.43
CA HIS A 115 0.96 5.42 14.52
C HIS A 115 2.23 6.23 14.25
N ASP A 116 3.32 5.90 14.95
CA ASP A 116 4.57 6.66 14.84
C ASP A 116 5.17 6.59 13.43
N PHE A 117 5.13 5.40 12.83
CA PHE A 117 5.64 5.20 11.47
C PHE A 117 4.90 6.08 10.47
N TYR A 118 3.55 6.06 10.50
CA TYR A 118 2.78 6.82 9.53
C TYR A 118 2.80 8.33 9.79
N SER A 119 2.77 8.77 11.04
CA SER A 119 2.88 10.21 11.33
C SER A 119 4.23 10.77 10.89
N THR A 120 5.32 10.01 11.05
CA THR A 120 6.65 10.39 10.57
C THR A 120 6.68 10.53 9.04
N ASN A 121 5.84 9.78 8.34
CA ASN A 121 5.74 9.81 6.89
C ASN A 121 4.66 10.76 6.36
N GLY A 122 4.16 11.67 7.19
CA GLY A 122 3.26 12.73 6.77
C GLY A 122 1.78 12.35 6.74
N PHE A 123 1.39 11.31 7.44
CA PHE A 123 0.00 10.90 7.57
C PHE A 123 -0.63 11.47 8.83
N TYR A 124 -1.93 11.73 8.78
CA TYR A 124 -2.72 12.20 9.92
C TYR A 124 -3.73 11.14 10.31
N GLN A 125 -3.84 10.90 11.60
CA GLN A 125 -4.85 9.99 12.13
C GLN A 125 -6.24 10.62 12.04
N VAL A 126 -7.19 9.86 11.48
CA VAL A 126 -8.59 10.27 11.40
C VAL A 126 -9.36 9.61 12.55
N GLN A 127 -10.18 10.40 13.26
CA GLN A 127 -11.01 9.87 14.35
C GLN A 127 -12.04 8.86 13.83
N CYS A 128 -12.48 7.98 14.70
CA CYS A 128 -13.51 6.96 14.48
C CYS A 128 -13.06 5.73 13.69
N MET A 129 -11.89 5.74 13.08
CA MET A 129 -11.32 4.59 12.38
C MET A 129 -9.81 4.62 12.57
N GLN A 130 -9.18 3.47 12.65
CA GLN A 130 -7.71 3.38 12.70
C GLN A 130 -7.15 3.63 11.31
N SER A 131 -7.51 4.76 10.72
CA SER A 131 -7.18 5.13 9.36
C SER A 131 -6.24 6.32 9.34
N TRP A 132 -5.38 6.35 8.35
CA TRP A 132 -4.41 7.41 8.15
C TRP A 132 -4.63 8.08 6.80
N LEU A 133 -4.55 9.40 6.79
CA LEU A 133 -4.83 10.24 5.64
C LEU A 133 -3.62 11.10 5.31
N ARG A 134 -3.29 11.19 4.01
CA ARG A 134 -2.31 12.13 3.51
C ARG A 134 -2.94 13.03 2.46
N LEU A 135 -2.79 14.33 2.65
CA LEU A 135 -3.24 15.36 1.69
C LEU A 135 -2.25 15.49 0.53
N HIS A 136 -2.76 15.74 -0.63
CA HIS A 136 -1.98 16.03 -1.83
C HIS A 136 -2.27 17.40 -2.39
#